data_cf77455c2d506adb98a7f7d76919c83c
#
_entry.id   cf77455c2d506adb98a7f7d76919c83c
#
_cell.length_a   1.000
_cell.length_b   1.000
_cell.length_c   1.000
_cell.angle_alpha   90.00
_cell.angle_beta   90.00
_cell.angle_gamma   90.00
#
_symmetry.space_group_name_H-M   'P 1'
#
loop_
_entity.id
_entity.type
_entity.pdbx_description
1 polymer ?
#
loop_
_entity_poly.entity_id
_entity_poly.type
_entity_poly.pdbx_seq_one_letter_code
_entity_poly.pdbx_strand_id
1 'polypeptide(L)'
;METEHDENYEDIAAANRSIRGKSDIAWSYVIQSKDEKGKTVLECAFCHKKKRGGGINRMKHHLAGVKGNTDACLKISADIRFKIVNALKEAENKKKQNIVLDDTNLDGPEIEDVDGDDIRVDVRPSQKRKKQGIDLHDYFKRGVHDQTQPSIKACMQSKERIHAVDMSVALWFYDACIPMNAVNSPLFQPMMSMVASMGHGYVGPSYHALRVGLLRDAKLQVSLIIDKFKSSWASTGCTLMADGWKDTRQRPLINFLVYCPKGITFLKSVDASDIYASAENLCNLFAELVGIIGSENIVHFVTDSAPNYKAAGKLLVEKFPTIAWSPCSAHCINLILEDVAKLPHVHHIVRRMSKVTIFVYNHKPALNWVRKRSGWREIIRPGETRFATTFIALQSLYQHKEDLQALVTSADPELKQLFKTSKAKVAKSVILDERMWNDCLIIVKVMTPIIRLLRICDADEKPSLPYVYEGMYRARLGIKNIFQEKETLYKPYTNIIDRRWDRMLRHDLHAAAYYLNPAFMYDQPTFCEKPEVMSGLMNLFEKQKNDSKTKLFQELRVYREREGSFSLDMALTCSKTSQPGKLLNLS
;
A
#
# COMPACT_ATOMS: atom_id res chain seq x y z
N MET A 1 -4.81 -58.45 -2.92
CA MET A 1 -4.50 -57.71 -1.65
C MET A 1 -4.57 -56.17 -1.81
N GLU A 2 -5.32 -55.64 -2.77
CA GLU A 2 -5.49 -54.20 -3.00
C GLU A 2 -6.90 -53.66 -2.70
N THR A 3 -7.87 -54.53 -2.40
CA THR A 3 -9.28 -54.14 -2.24
C THR A 3 -9.76 -53.94 -0.80
N GLU A 4 -9.02 -54.39 0.22
CA GLU A 4 -9.42 -54.23 1.63
C GLU A 4 -8.97 -52.86 2.26
N HIS A 5 -8.14 -52.10 1.57
CA HIS A 5 -7.70 -50.79 2.07
C HIS A 5 -8.60 -49.60 1.65
N ASP A 6 -9.41 -49.75 0.57
CA ASP A 6 -10.26 -48.67 0.09
C ASP A 6 -11.61 -48.56 0.85
N GLU A 7 -12.17 -49.66 1.34
CA GLU A 7 -13.43 -49.67 2.11
C GLU A 7 -13.33 -48.91 3.45
N ASN A 8 -12.16 -48.91 4.08
CA ASN A 8 -11.94 -48.24 5.39
C ASN A 8 -11.88 -46.71 5.31
N TYR A 9 -11.66 -46.13 4.12
CA TYR A 9 -11.58 -44.66 3.94
C TYR A 9 -12.94 -44.04 3.65
N GLU A 10 -13.86 -44.75 3.00
CA GLU A 10 -15.21 -44.25 2.75
C GLU A 10 -16.01 -44.13 4.05
N ASP A 11 -15.82 -45.05 5.00
CA ASP A 11 -16.44 -45.00 6.32
C ASP A 11 -15.94 -43.86 7.18
N ILE A 12 -14.63 -43.58 7.15
CA ILE A 12 -14.04 -42.44 7.85
C ILE A 12 -14.50 -41.11 7.23
N ALA A 13 -14.63 -41.08 5.90
CA ALA A 13 -15.10 -39.89 5.17
C ALA A 13 -16.59 -39.63 5.45
N ALA A 14 -17.42 -40.69 5.55
CA ALA A 14 -18.84 -40.59 5.88
C ALA A 14 -19.07 -40.11 7.32
N ALA A 15 -18.34 -40.66 8.28
CA ALA A 15 -18.41 -40.26 9.71
C ALA A 15 -18.01 -38.83 9.98
N ASN A 16 -17.05 -38.28 9.21
CA ASN A 16 -16.59 -36.90 9.36
C ASN A 16 -17.48 -35.87 8.65
N ARG A 17 -18.20 -36.23 7.59
CA ARG A 17 -19.14 -35.35 6.85
C ARG A 17 -20.41 -35.01 7.64
N SER A 18 -20.78 -35.81 8.63
CA SER A 18 -22.00 -35.62 9.43
C SER A 18 -21.83 -34.56 10.56
N ILE A 19 -20.63 -34.05 10.81
CA ILE A 19 -20.35 -33.12 11.91
C ILE A 19 -20.24 -31.68 11.35
N ARG A 20 -21.16 -30.81 11.74
CA ARG A 20 -21.12 -29.36 11.41
C ARG A 20 -19.76 -28.77 11.77
N GLY A 21 -19.02 -28.24 10.76
CA GLY A 21 -17.72 -27.57 10.92
C GLY A 21 -16.51 -28.30 10.34
N LYS A 22 -16.67 -29.53 9.79
CA LYS A 22 -15.57 -30.30 9.16
C LYS A 22 -15.69 -30.26 7.63
N SER A 23 -15.59 -29.10 7.02
CA SER A 23 -15.71 -28.90 5.55
C SER A 23 -14.40 -29.13 4.77
N ASP A 24 -13.26 -29.30 5.45
CA ASP A 24 -11.96 -29.47 4.77
C ASP A 24 -11.75 -30.92 4.34
N ILE A 25 -11.31 -31.14 3.08
CA ILE A 25 -11.07 -32.46 2.48
C ILE A 25 -10.09 -33.33 3.32
N ALA A 26 -9.16 -32.72 4.05
CA ALA A 26 -8.22 -33.46 4.87
C ALA A 26 -8.88 -34.24 6.01
N TRP A 27 -10.10 -33.88 6.44
CA TRP A 27 -10.85 -34.62 7.45
C TRP A 27 -11.24 -36.03 7.00
N SER A 28 -11.33 -36.29 5.70
CA SER A 28 -11.58 -37.63 5.17
C SER A 28 -10.43 -38.61 5.41
N TYR A 29 -9.24 -38.10 5.78
CA TYR A 29 -8.03 -38.91 5.93
C TYR A 29 -7.38 -38.75 7.30
N VAL A 30 -8.12 -38.25 8.29
CA VAL A 30 -7.63 -37.97 9.64
C VAL A 30 -8.62 -38.46 10.68
N ILE A 31 -8.14 -39.25 11.62
CA ILE A 31 -8.90 -39.77 12.76
C ILE A 31 -8.69 -38.80 13.94
N GLN A 32 -9.79 -38.33 14.52
CA GLN A 32 -9.77 -37.46 15.68
C GLN A 32 -10.07 -38.25 16.96
N SER A 33 -9.17 -38.17 17.95
CA SER A 33 -9.34 -38.75 19.27
C SER A 33 -9.04 -37.71 20.36
N LYS A 34 -9.36 -38.03 21.60
CA LYS A 34 -8.95 -37.25 22.79
C LYS A 34 -7.92 -38.05 23.60
N ASP A 35 -6.89 -37.37 24.11
CA ASP A 35 -5.95 -37.99 25.04
C ASP A 35 -6.52 -38.07 26.47
N GLU A 36 -5.80 -38.72 27.38
CA GLU A 36 -6.19 -38.88 28.79
C GLU A 36 -6.40 -37.55 29.54
N LYS A 37 -5.91 -36.42 28.95
CA LYS A 37 -6.05 -35.07 29.48
C LYS A 37 -7.16 -34.28 28.73
N GLY A 38 -7.99 -34.95 27.93
CA GLY A 38 -9.09 -34.36 27.17
C GLY A 38 -8.68 -33.50 25.96
N LYS A 39 -7.38 -33.45 25.61
CA LYS A 39 -6.89 -32.65 24.46
C LYS A 39 -7.06 -33.44 23.16
N THR A 40 -7.46 -32.72 22.09
CA THR A 40 -7.65 -33.29 20.76
C THR A 40 -6.31 -33.75 20.17
N VAL A 41 -6.29 -35.00 19.70
CA VAL A 41 -5.19 -35.64 18.98
C VAL A 41 -5.70 -35.99 17.58
N LEU A 42 -4.95 -35.64 16.55
CA LEU A 42 -5.23 -36.00 15.17
C LEU A 42 -4.23 -37.06 14.72
N GLU A 43 -4.75 -38.14 14.14
CA GLU A 43 -3.98 -39.28 13.64
C GLU A 43 -4.16 -39.41 12.13
N CYS A 44 -3.03 -39.60 11.41
CA CYS A 44 -3.06 -39.83 9.96
C CYS A 44 -3.55 -41.26 9.66
N ALA A 45 -4.57 -41.42 8.83
CA ALA A 45 -5.12 -42.72 8.47
C ALA A 45 -4.14 -43.64 7.71
N PHE A 46 -3.08 -43.07 7.07
CA PHE A 46 -2.11 -43.84 6.28
C PHE A 46 -0.88 -44.29 7.07
N CYS A 47 -0.30 -43.40 7.85
CA CYS A 47 0.95 -43.68 8.56
C CYS A 47 0.78 -43.77 10.07
N HIS A 48 -0.43 -43.60 10.60
CA HIS A 48 -0.81 -43.64 12.02
C HIS A 48 -0.03 -42.66 12.91
N LYS A 49 0.58 -41.63 12.29
CA LYS A 49 1.34 -40.62 13.03
C LYS A 49 0.37 -39.69 13.75
N LYS A 50 0.52 -39.60 15.08
CA LYS A 50 -0.32 -38.75 15.93
C LYS A 50 0.27 -37.36 16.09
N LYS A 51 -0.56 -36.34 15.98
CA LYS A 51 -0.17 -34.93 16.18
C LYS A 51 -1.06 -34.28 17.22
N ARG A 52 -0.44 -33.58 18.17
CA ARG A 52 -1.12 -32.80 19.22
C ARG A 52 -1.00 -31.32 18.87
N GLY A 53 -2.12 -30.59 18.83
CA GLY A 53 -2.18 -29.16 18.49
C GLY A 53 -1.98 -28.85 16.99
N GLY A 54 -2.27 -27.62 16.59
CA GLY A 54 -2.12 -27.13 15.21
C GLY A 54 -3.28 -27.45 14.26
N GLY A 55 -4.32 -28.15 14.72
CA GLY A 55 -5.55 -28.41 13.99
C GLY A 55 -5.36 -29.16 12.66
N ILE A 56 -6.43 -29.18 11.84
CA ILE A 56 -6.49 -29.89 10.55
C ILE A 56 -5.46 -29.38 9.54
N ASN A 57 -5.09 -28.09 9.57
CA ASN A 57 -4.10 -27.51 8.66
C ASN A 57 -2.73 -28.18 8.77
N ARG A 58 -2.31 -28.55 9.98
CA ARG A 58 -1.04 -29.25 10.19
C ARG A 58 -1.05 -30.66 9.60
N MET A 59 -2.19 -31.36 9.71
CA MET A 59 -2.38 -32.67 9.08
C MET A 59 -2.47 -32.56 7.57
N LYS A 60 -3.08 -31.52 7.05
CA LYS A 60 -3.13 -31.24 5.61
C LYS A 60 -1.74 -31.04 5.00
N HIS A 61 -0.84 -30.30 5.68
CA HIS A 61 0.56 -30.16 5.27
C HIS A 61 1.34 -31.49 5.36
N HIS A 62 1.06 -32.33 6.38
CA HIS A 62 1.64 -33.67 6.50
C HIS A 62 1.24 -34.55 5.32
N LEU A 63 -0.04 -34.58 4.96
CA LEU A 63 -0.58 -35.36 3.84
C LEU A 63 -0.11 -34.83 2.46
N ALA A 64 -0.01 -33.51 2.31
CA ALA A 64 0.46 -32.88 1.08
C ALA A 64 1.99 -33.03 0.86
N GLY A 65 2.75 -33.34 1.91
CA GLY A 65 4.21 -33.40 1.84
C GLY A 65 4.91 -32.05 1.78
N VAL A 66 4.26 -30.97 2.26
CA VAL A 66 4.83 -29.62 2.27
C VAL A 66 5.82 -29.48 3.41
N LYS A 67 7.08 -29.13 3.08
CA LYS A 67 8.16 -28.92 4.08
C LYS A 67 7.90 -27.67 4.93
N GLY A 68 8.17 -27.74 6.24
CA GLY A 68 8.17 -26.58 7.14
C GLY A 68 7.57 -26.87 8.51
N ASN A 69 6.29 -27.20 8.63
CA ASN A 69 5.60 -27.36 9.93
C ASN A 69 5.41 -28.79 10.38
N THR A 70 5.68 -29.77 9.52
CA THR A 70 5.49 -31.20 9.84
C THR A 70 6.21 -32.08 8.82
N ASP A 71 6.56 -33.34 9.24
CA ASP A 71 7.13 -34.32 8.33
C ASP A 71 6.09 -34.79 7.32
N ALA A 72 6.51 -35.07 6.07
CA ALA A 72 5.64 -35.58 5.02
C ALA A 72 5.16 -37.02 5.32
N CYS A 73 3.94 -37.33 4.92
CA CYS A 73 3.44 -38.70 4.94
C CYS A 73 4.06 -39.49 3.78
N LEU A 74 4.79 -40.59 4.12
CA LEU A 74 5.43 -41.44 3.10
C LEU A 74 4.48 -42.56 2.60
N LYS A 75 3.38 -42.83 3.31
CA LYS A 75 2.45 -43.95 3.00
C LYS A 75 1.18 -43.53 2.24
N ILE A 76 1.04 -42.25 1.93
CA ILE A 76 -0.12 -41.74 1.17
C ILE A 76 0.02 -42.04 -0.32
N SER A 77 -1.08 -42.40 -0.99
CA SER A 77 -1.10 -42.60 -2.45
C SER A 77 -0.89 -41.27 -3.22
N ALA A 78 -0.33 -41.37 -4.43
CA ALA A 78 -0.04 -40.21 -5.26
C ALA A 78 -1.32 -39.40 -5.60
N ASP A 79 -2.43 -40.08 -5.84
CA ASP A 79 -3.72 -39.46 -6.20
C ASP A 79 -4.32 -38.65 -5.05
N ILE A 80 -4.29 -39.20 -3.85
CA ILE A 80 -4.81 -38.51 -2.65
C ILE A 80 -3.92 -37.33 -2.31
N ARG A 81 -2.59 -37.49 -2.42
CA ARG A 81 -1.64 -36.38 -2.23
C ARG A 81 -1.93 -35.26 -3.22
N PHE A 82 -2.15 -35.58 -4.49
CA PHE A 82 -2.48 -34.59 -5.53
C PHE A 82 -3.77 -33.83 -5.22
N LYS A 83 -4.84 -34.53 -4.78
CA LYS A 83 -6.11 -33.91 -4.36
C LYS A 83 -5.91 -32.90 -3.21
N ILE A 84 -5.08 -33.26 -2.22
CA ILE A 84 -4.83 -32.39 -1.06
C ILE A 84 -3.94 -31.19 -1.44
N VAL A 85 -2.94 -31.39 -2.31
CA VAL A 85 -2.10 -30.30 -2.84
C VAL A 85 -2.93 -29.30 -3.64
N ASN A 86 -3.86 -29.79 -4.49
CA ASN A 86 -4.76 -28.91 -5.23
C ASN A 86 -5.71 -28.13 -4.30
N ALA A 87 -6.25 -28.78 -3.27
CA ALA A 87 -7.07 -28.09 -2.27
C ALA A 87 -6.29 -27.04 -1.45
N LEU A 88 -4.98 -27.22 -1.27
CA LEU A 88 -4.11 -26.19 -0.68
C LEU A 88 -3.90 -25.01 -1.63
N LYS A 89 -3.63 -25.29 -2.92
CA LYS A 89 -3.48 -24.25 -3.96
C LYS A 89 -4.76 -23.44 -4.17
N GLU A 90 -5.91 -24.11 -4.17
CA GLU A 90 -7.23 -23.45 -4.28
C GLU A 90 -7.51 -22.55 -3.06
N ALA A 91 -7.17 -23.01 -1.86
CA ALA A 91 -7.29 -22.21 -0.65
C ALA A 91 -6.33 -21.01 -0.64
N GLU A 92 -5.11 -21.17 -1.18
CA GLU A 92 -4.17 -20.06 -1.39
C GLU A 92 -4.66 -19.09 -2.48
N ASN A 93 -5.23 -19.61 -3.57
CA ASN A 93 -5.79 -18.79 -4.64
C ASN A 93 -7.07 -18.07 -4.17
N LYS A 94 -7.94 -18.71 -3.39
CA LYS A 94 -9.07 -18.06 -2.72
C LYS A 94 -8.61 -17.01 -1.71
N LYS A 95 -7.54 -17.26 -0.97
CA LYS A 95 -6.90 -16.24 -0.13
C LYS A 95 -6.32 -15.09 -0.96
N LYS A 96 -5.70 -15.37 -2.10
CA LYS A 96 -5.20 -14.35 -3.03
C LYS A 96 -6.36 -13.60 -3.71
N GLN A 97 -7.44 -14.26 -4.07
CA GLN A 97 -8.65 -13.64 -4.61
C GLN A 97 -9.43 -12.86 -3.54
N ASN A 98 -9.49 -13.35 -2.31
CA ASN A 98 -10.03 -12.59 -1.18
C ASN A 98 -9.11 -11.43 -0.78
N ILE A 99 -7.79 -11.54 -0.94
CA ILE A 99 -6.87 -10.40 -0.81
C ILE A 99 -7.11 -9.40 -1.96
N VAL A 100 -7.43 -9.84 -3.17
CA VAL A 100 -7.80 -8.95 -4.29
C VAL A 100 -9.20 -8.37 -4.12
N LEU A 101 -10.11 -9.06 -3.43
CA LEU A 101 -11.44 -8.56 -3.03
C LEU A 101 -11.39 -7.78 -1.71
N ASP A 102 -10.44 -8.10 -0.80
CA ASP A 102 -10.14 -7.35 0.42
C ASP A 102 -9.22 -6.13 0.14
N ASP A 103 -8.59 -6.04 -1.03
CA ASP A 103 -7.99 -4.80 -1.55
C ASP A 103 -9.05 -3.71 -1.85
N THR A 104 -10.32 -4.01 -1.63
CA THR A 104 -11.37 -3.00 -1.46
C THR A 104 -11.35 -2.37 -0.06
N ASN A 105 -10.63 -2.94 0.91
CA ASN A 105 -10.31 -2.27 2.15
C ASN A 105 -9.27 -1.19 1.87
N LEU A 106 -9.75 0.02 1.85
CA LEU A 106 -8.99 1.26 1.84
C LEU A 106 -8.34 1.44 3.23
N ASP A 107 -7.39 0.60 3.60
CA ASP A 107 -6.52 0.89 4.73
C ASP A 107 -5.60 2.03 4.30
N GLY A 108 -5.99 3.25 4.66
CA GLY A 108 -5.13 4.42 4.57
C GLY A 108 -3.90 4.20 5.45
N PRO A 109 -2.79 4.94 5.21
CA PRO A 109 -1.71 4.98 6.17
C PRO A 109 -2.34 5.34 7.53
N GLU A 110 -2.00 4.57 8.56
CA GLU A 110 -2.39 4.85 9.93
C GLU A 110 -2.05 6.31 10.22
N ILE A 111 -3.07 7.14 10.35
CA ILE A 111 -2.90 8.48 10.90
C ILE A 111 -2.73 8.21 12.38
N GLU A 112 -1.52 8.42 12.88
CA GLU A 112 -1.24 8.41 14.31
C GLU A 112 -2.12 9.46 14.99
N ASP A 113 -3.27 9.03 15.53
CA ASP A 113 -3.97 9.78 16.55
C ASP A 113 -3.23 9.52 17.86
N VAL A 114 -2.58 10.55 18.34
CA VAL A 114 -2.12 10.65 19.73
C VAL A 114 -3.38 10.70 20.59
N ASP A 115 -3.78 9.56 21.16
CA ASP A 115 -4.32 9.42 22.50
C ASP A 115 -4.82 7.99 22.76
N GLY A 116 -4.22 7.43 23.78
CA GLY A 116 -4.46 6.31 24.66
C GLY A 116 -5.63 5.36 24.39
N ASP A 117 -5.33 4.11 24.28
CA ASP A 117 -5.69 3.01 25.18
C ASP A 117 -5.58 1.65 24.47
N ASP A 118 -4.90 0.77 25.18
CA ASP A 118 -4.60 -0.62 24.85
C ASP A 118 -5.72 -1.38 24.12
N ILE A 119 -5.43 -1.88 22.92
CA ILE A 119 -6.05 -3.10 22.40
C ILE A 119 -4.97 -3.99 21.81
N ARG A 120 -4.81 -5.17 22.43
CA ARG A 120 -3.97 -6.26 21.95
C ARG A 120 -4.38 -6.66 20.53
N VAL A 121 -3.52 -6.40 19.57
CA VAL A 121 -3.63 -6.98 18.23
C VAL A 121 -2.67 -8.15 18.16
N ASP A 122 -3.23 -9.36 18.02
CA ASP A 122 -2.48 -10.56 17.68
C ASP A 122 -1.89 -10.40 16.26
N VAL A 123 -0.65 -9.94 16.19
CA VAL A 123 0.09 -9.83 14.94
C VAL A 123 0.63 -11.20 14.57
N ARG A 124 -0.02 -11.86 13.61
CA ARG A 124 0.58 -13.03 12.94
C ARG A 124 1.70 -12.56 12.01
N PRO A 125 2.86 -13.21 12.01
CA PRO A 125 3.99 -12.77 11.21
C PRO A 125 3.69 -12.88 9.72
N SER A 126 3.78 -11.78 9.01
CA SER A 126 3.72 -11.72 7.56
C SER A 126 4.97 -12.35 6.96
N GLN A 127 4.78 -13.22 5.98
CA GLN A 127 5.86 -13.88 5.24
C GLN A 127 6.70 -12.86 4.47
N LYS A 128 8.02 -13.01 4.62
CA LYS A 128 9.07 -12.22 3.95
C LYS A 128 8.89 -12.19 2.44
N ARG A 129 8.51 -11.04 1.87
CA ARG A 129 8.78 -10.72 0.47
C ARG A 129 10.27 -10.40 0.34
N LYS A 130 10.98 -11.11 -0.55
CA LYS A 130 12.34 -10.76 -0.95
C LYS A 130 12.31 -9.39 -1.64
N LYS A 131 12.71 -8.34 -0.91
CA LYS A 131 13.10 -7.06 -1.52
C LYS A 131 14.53 -7.22 -2.04
N GLN A 132 14.74 -7.03 -3.33
CA GLN A 132 16.04 -6.65 -3.86
C GLN A 132 16.26 -5.17 -3.51
N GLY A 133 16.63 -4.92 -2.26
CA GLY A 133 17.19 -3.65 -1.85
C GLY A 133 18.72 -3.78 -1.84
N ILE A 134 19.43 -2.71 -2.17
CA ILE A 134 20.88 -2.60 -1.99
C ILE A 134 21.18 -2.98 -0.56
N ASP A 135 21.89 -4.09 -0.39
CA ASP A 135 22.15 -4.72 0.90
C ASP A 135 23.15 -3.86 1.69
N LEU A 136 22.63 -3.05 2.60
CA LEU A 136 23.46 -2.40 3.62
C LEU A 136 24.31 -3.40 4.42
N HIS A 137 23.94 -4.69 4.37
CA HIS A 137 24.63 -5.78 5.03
C HIS A 137 25.99 -6.11 4.38
N ASP A 138 26.17 -5.85 3.07
CA ASP A 138 27.45 -6.10 2.42
C ASP A 138 28.55 -5.09 2.79
N TYR A 139 28.15 -3.93 3.34
CA TYR A 139 29.12 -2.95 3.82
C TYR A 139 29.76 -3.35 5.17
N PHE A 140 29.12 -4.24 5.93
CA PHE A 140 29.59 -4.70 7.25
C PHE A 140 30.24 -6.08 7.23
N LYS A 141 30.36 -6.75 6.08
CA LYS A 141 31.00 -8.07 5.92
C LYS A 141 32.52 -8.01 5.70
N ARG A 142 33.24 -7.14 6.37
CA ARG A 142 34.70 -7.29 6.49
C ARG A 142 35.06 -7.72 7.90
N GLY A 143 35.33 -9.01 8.05
CA GLY A 143 36.08 -9.60 9.13
C GLY A 143 35.28 -10.31 10.21
N VAL A 144 34.71 -11.45 9.92
CA VAL A 144 34.67 -12.59 10.85
C VAL A 144 34.67 -13.89 10.02
N HIS A 145 35.83 -14.33 9.64
CA HIS A 145 36.09 -15.75 9.43
C HIS A 145 36.55 -16.29 10.77
N ASP A 146 35.62 -16.71 11.60
CA ASP A 146 35.87 -17.70 12.64
C ASP A 146 34.65 -18.63 12.68
N GLN A 147 34.85 -19.80 12.03
CA GLN A 147 33.94 -20.93 12.13
C GLN A 147 34.11 -21.59 13.51
N THR A 148 33.76 -20.91 14.56
CA THR A 148 33.50 -21.54 15.84
C THR A 148 32.00 -21.86 15.87
N GLN A 149 31.70 -23.15 15.78
CA GLN A 149 30.37 -23.71 15.99
C GLN A 149 29.81 -23.14 17.31
N PRO A 150 28.66 -22.43 17.30
CA PRO A 150 28.11 -21.86 18.52
C PRO A 150 27.91 -22.99 19.54
N SER A 151 28.45 -22.82 20.73
CA SER A 151 28.34 -23.84 21.77
C SER A 151 26.85 -24.10 22.04
N ILE A 152 26.50 -25.38 22.29
CA ILE A 152 25.12 -25.81 22.62
C ILE A 152 24.54 -24.98 23.78
N LYS A 153 25.35 -24.45 24.68
CA LYS A 153 24.95 -23.53 25.76
C LYS A 153 24.49 -22.14 25.24
N ALA A 154 24.98 -21.66 24.10
CA ALA A 154 24.53 -20.41 23.52
C ALA A 154 23.15 -20.57 22.83
N CYS A 155 22.79 -21.77 22.41
CA CYS A 155 21.48 -22.08 21.82
C CYS A 155 20.38 -22.35 22.88
N MET A 156 20.75 -22.54 24.16
CA MET A 156 19.83 -22.76 25.28
C MET A 156 19.65 -21.47 26.11
N GLN A 157 19.19 -20.39 25.50
CA GLN A 157 18.71 -19.25 26.29
C GLN A 157 17.41 -19.68 26.98
N SER A 158 17.38 -19.64 28.33
CA SER A 158 16.14 -19.96 29.02
C SER A 158 15.04 -18.97 28.67
N LYS A 159 13.79 -19.44 28.63
CA LYS A 159 12.64 -18.56 28.30
C LYS A 159 12.55 -17.38 29.27
N GLU A 160 12.94 -17.57 30.52
CA GLU A 160 12.96 -16.51 31.54
C GLU A 160 14.00 -15.43 31.22
N ARG A 161 15.14 -15.82 30.66
CA ARG A 161 16.20 -14.87 30.28
C ARG A 161 15.83 -14.07 29.02
N ILE A 162 15.22 -14.72 28.04
CA ILE A 162 14.66 -14.04 26.87
C ILE A 162 13.58 -13.05 27.31
N HIS A 163 12.65 -13.49 28.15
CA HIS A 163 11.59 -12.62 28.67
C HIS A 163 12.14 -11.43 29.45
N ALA A 164 13.19 -11.59 30.23
CA ALA A 164 13.82 -10.48 30.96
C ALA A 164 14.43 -9.43 30.01
N VAL A 165 15.02 -9.86 28.88
CA VAL A 165 15.54 -8.95 27.85
C VAL A 165 14.40 -8.25 27.15
N ASP A 166 13.35 -8.98 26.74
CA ASP A 166 12.17 -8.41 26.08
C ASP A 166 11.49 -7.38 26.99
N MET A 167 11.37 -7.67 28.29
CA MET A 167 10.85 -6.72 29.28
C MET A 167 11.71 -5.47 29.40
N SER A 168 13.03 -5.59 29.32
CA SER A 168 13.92 -4.43 29.36
C SER A 168 13.70 -3.51 28.15
N VAL A 169 13.56 -4.10 26.96
CA VAL A 169 13.21 -3.36 25.74
C VAL A 169 11.84 -2.72 25.87
N ALA A 170 10.83 -3.49 26.29
CA ALA A 170 9.46 -3.00 26.46
C ALA A 170 9.37 -1.82 27.43
N LEU A 171 10.02 -1.91 28.59
CA LEU A 171 10.04 -0.84 29.58
C LEU A 171 10.66 0.45 29.02
N TRP A 172 11.72 0.33 28.20
CA TRP A 172 12.29 1.50 27.54
C TRP A 172 11.33 2.13 26.52
N PHE A 173 10.61 1.32 25.74
CA PHE A 173 9.57 1.81 24.83
C PHE A 173 8.46 2.56 25.58
N TYR A 174 8.01 2.02 26.71
CA TYR A 174 6.94 2.63 27.51
C TYR A 174 7.39 3.93 28.17
N ASP A 175 8.57 3.93 28.80
CA ASP A 175 9.14 5.11 29.48
C ASP A 175 9.40 6.26 28.50
N ALA A 176 9.96 5.94 27.34
CA ALA A 176 10.29 6.93 26.31
C ALA A 176 9.11 7.27 25.37
N CYS A 177 7.91 6.69 25.60
CA CYS A 177 6.72 6.88 24.75
C CYS A 177 7.03 6.61 23.26
N ILE A 178 7.83 5.56 22.96
CA ILE A 178 8.16 5.21 21.58
C ILE A 178 7.00 4.42 20.98
N PRO A 179 6.50 4.78 19.77
CA PRO A 179 5.46 4.02 19.10
C PRO A 179 5.85 2.56 18.90
N MET A 180 4.93 1.62 19.18
CA MET A 180 5.20 0.18 19.11
C MET A 180 5.61 -0.28 17.71
N ASN A 181 5.16 0.38 16.65
CA ASN A 181 5.56 0.09 15.27
C ASN A 181 7.05 0.35 14.98
N ALA A 182 7.78 1.07 15.86
CA ALA A 182 9.22 1.27 15.71
C ALA A 182 10.02 -0.05 15.67
N VAL A 183 9.51 -1.13 16.26
CA VAL A 183 10.12 -2.48 16.15
C VAL A 183 10.12 -3.05 14.73
N ASN A 184 9.22 -2.54 13.86
CA ASN A 184 9.14 -2.95 12.45
C ASN A 184 10.21 -2.27 11.57
N SER A 185 10.97 -1.32 12.13
CA SER A 185 12.10 -0.70 11.42
C SER A 185 13.11 -1.78 10.97
N PRO A 186 13.58 -1.75 9.72
CA PRO A 186 14.62 -2.67 9.25
C PRO A 186 15.95 -2.53 10.01
N LEU A 187 16.12 -1.41 10.74
CA LEU A 187 17.32 -1.15 11.54
C LEU A 187 17.20 -1.64 12.99
N PHE A 188 15.98 -1.98 13.46
CA PHE A 188 15.79 -2.36 14.88
C PHE A 188 16.55 -3.64 15.22
N GLN A 189 16.35 -4.72 14.49
CA GLN A 189 17.03 -6.00 14.78
C GLN A 189 18.55 -5.93 14.54
N PRO A 190 19.09 -5.30 13.50
CA PRO A 190 20.53 -5.05 13.37
C PRO A 190 21.11 -4.27 14.55
N MET A 191 20.43 -3.24 15.05
CA MET A 191 20.83 -2.47 16.22
C MET A 191 20.94 -3.39 17.46
N MET A 192 19.90 -4.18 17.74
CA MET A 192 19.89 -5.13 18.87
C MET A 192 21.06 -6.13 18.79
N SER A 193 21.33 -6.64 17.59
CA SER A 193 22.45 -7.57 17.36
C SER A 193 23.82 -6.90 17.60
N MET A 194 23.98 -5.65 17.17
CA MET A 194 25.22 -4.88 17.40
C MET A 194 25.44 -4.60 18.88
N VAL A 195 24.38 -4.17 19.60
CA VAL A 195 24.47 -3.93 21.05
C VAL A 195 24.85 -5.22 21.78
N ALA A 196 24.21 -6.34 21.42
CA ALA A 196 24.52 -7.64 22.02
C ALA A 196 25.96 -8.11 21.74
N SER A 197 26.50 -7.80 20.56
CA SER A 197 27.89 -8.15 20.18
C SER A 197 28.97 -7.39 20.95
N MET A 198 28.66 -6.18 21.45
CA MET A 198 29.59 -5.38 22.25
C MET A 198 29.77 -5.92 23.67
N GLY A 199 28.84 -6.74 24.16
CA GLY A 199 28.91 -7.34 25.49
C GLY A 199 28.68 -6.36 26.65
N HIS A 200 29.03 -6.83 27.86
CA HIS A 200 28.86 -6.03 29.08
C HIS A 200 29.78 -4.81 29.08
N GLY A 201 29.25 -3.68 29.51
CA GLY A 201 30.00 -2.41 29.63
C GLY A 201 29.78 -1.43 28.46
N TYR A 202 29.06 -1.84 27.39
CA TYR A 202 28.68 -0.86 26.37
C TYR A 202 27.70 0.16 26.93
N VAL A 203 28.06 1.45 26.79
CA VAL A 203 27.21 2.57 27.16
C VAL A 203 26.65 3.21 25.89
N GLY A 204 25.34 3.32 25.80
CA GLY A 204 24.66 3.92 24.65
C GLY A 204 25.10 5.37 24.40
N PRO A 205 24.87 5.88 23.17
CA PRO A 205 25.28 7.22 22.80
C PRO A 205 24.51 8.29 23.61
N SER A 206 25.21 9.37 23.99
CA SER A 206 24.58 10.51 24.67
C SER A 206 23.66 11.28 23.72
N TYR A 207 22.72 12.05 24.28
CA TYR A 207 21.88 12.99 23.52
C TYR A 207 22.68 13.89 22.56
N HIS A 208 23.80 14.46 23.05
CA HIS A 208 24.67 15.29 22.23
C HIS A 208 25.35 14.52 21.10
N ALA A 209 25.80 13.28 21.37
CA ALA A 209 26.39 12.42 20.34
C ALA A 209 25.39 12.10 19.23
N LEU A 210 24.15 11.72 19.59
CA LEU A 210 23.08 11.45 18.62
C LEU A 210 22.75 12.68 17.77
N ARG A 211 22.64 13.85 18.41
CA ARG A 211 22.19 15.06 17.74
C ARG A 211 23.26 15.71 16.86
N VAL A 212 24.53 15.58 17.18
CA VAL A 212 25.63 16.32 16.53
C VAL A 212 26.54 15.35 15.76
N GLY A 213 27.32 14.54 16.48
CA GLY A 213 28.36 13.71 15.87
C GLY A 213 27.80 12.65 14.96
N LEU A 214 26.99 11.75 15.52
CA LEU A 214 26.42 10.64 14.78
C LEU A 214 25.46 11.09 13.68
N LEU A 215 24.70 12.19 13.89
CA LEU A 215 23.87 12.76 12.85
C LEU A 215 24.69 13.26 11.66
N ARG A 216 25.85 13.94 11.92
CA ARG A 216 26.76 14.36 10.86
C ARG A 216 27.31 13.18 10.07
N ASP A 217 27.74 12.13 10.79
CA ASP A 217 28.29 10.93 10.17
C ASP A 217 27.22 10.17 9.36
N ALA A 218 26.00 10.08 9.88
CA ALA A 218 24.86 9.52 9.15
C ALA A 218 24.53 10.31 7.88
N LYS A 219 24.57 11.67 7.95
CA LYS A 219 24.39 12.52 6.76
C LYS A 219 25.47 12.27 5.71
N LEU A 220 26.74 12.09 6.13
CA LEU A 220 27.82 11.75 5.21
C LEU A 220 27.60 10.40 4.55
N GLN A 221 27.19 9.37 5.29
CA GLN A 221 26.84 8.06 4.73
C GLN A 221 25.70 8.16 3.71
N VAL A 222 24.64 8.91 4.02
CA VAL A 222 23.53 9.14 3.08
C VAL A 222 24.02 9.88 1.83
N SER A 223 24.89 10.88 1.94
CA SER A 223 25.43 11.59 0.77
C SER A 223 26.21 10.65 -0.17
N LEU A 224 26.97 9.70 0.36
CA LEU A 224 27.67 8.68 -0.44
C LEU A 224 26.70 7.75 -1.18
N ILE A 225 25.56 7.45 -0.59
CA ILE A 225 24.49 6.68 -1.25
C ILE A 225 23.88 7.52 -2.37
N ILE A 226 23.58 8.80 -2.12
CA ILE A 226 23.01 9.72 -3.13
C ILE A 226 23.97 9.84 -4.33
N ASP A 227 25.27 9.92 -4.11
CA ASP A 227 26.26 10.04 -5.19
C ASP A 227 26.26 8.80 -6.12
N LYS A 228 25.96 7.61 -5.59
CA LYS A 228 25.74 6.41 -6.42
C LYS A 228 24.49 6.52 -7.32
N PHE A 229 23.45 7.22 -6.88
CA PHE A 229 22.28 7.51 -7.70
C PHE A 229 22.60 8.55 -8.78
N LYS A 230 23.36 9.60 -8.44
CA LYS A 230 23.77 10.65 -9.39
C LYS A 230 24.48 10.09 -10.62
N SER A 231 25.33 9.06 -10.45
CA SER A 231 26.03 8.42 -11.56
C SER A 231 25.09 7.80 -12.61
N SER A 232 23.84 7.51 -12.26
CA SER A 232 22.84 6.96 -13.20
C SER A 232 22.01 8.02 -13.90
N TRP A 233 21.96 9.26 -13.40
CA TRP A 233 21.10 10.29 -13.97
C TRP A 233 21.47 10.64 -15.41
N ALA A 234 22.76 10.62 -15.73
CA ALA A 234 23.24 10.88 -17.10
C ALA A 234 22.77 9.84 -18.12
N SER A 235 22.59 8.59 -17.71
CA SER A 235 22.16 7.49 -18.61
C SER A 235 20.65 7.29 -18.64
N THR A 236 19.95 7.55 -17.54
CA THR A 236 18.50 7.26 -17.43
C THR A 236 17.62 8.50 -17.44
N GLY A 237 18.22 9.68 -17.32
CA GLY A 237 17.49 10.87 -16.94
C GLY A 237 16.96 10.79 -15.50
N CYS A 238 16.45 11.91 -14.99
CA CYS A 238 15.78 11.94 -13.67
C CYS A 238 14.61 12.92 -13.66
N THR A 239 13.74 12.75 -12.67
CA THR A 239 12.65 13.69 -12.35
C THR A 239 13.01 14.44 -11.07
N LEU A 240 13.10 15.77 -11.14
CA LEU A 240 13.16 16.64 -9.97
C LEU A 240 11.77 16.92 -9.44
N MET A 241 11.58 16.82 -8.13
CA MET A 241 10.30 17.07 -7.46
C MET A 241 10.49 18.11 -6.36
N ALA A 242 9.55 19.05 -6.25
CA ALA A 242 9.52 20.07 -5.21
C ALA A 242 8.17 20.07 -4.50
N ASP A 243 8.18 19.83 -3.19
CA ASP A 243 6.99 19.78 -2.34
C ASP A 243 7.09 20.81 -1.21
N GLY A 244 6.13 21.72 -1.16
CA GLY A 244 6.06 22.80 -0.18
C GLY A 244 5.11 22.45 0.96
N TRP A 245 5.59 22.56 2.20
CA TRP A 245 4.80 22.30 3.40
C TRP A 245 5.13 23.27 4.53
N LYS A 246 4.35 23.25 5.59
CA LYS A 246 4.61 24.05 6.79
C LYS A 246 4.85 23.15 7.98
N ASP A 247 5.92 23.42 8.73
CA ASP A 247 6.20 22.68 9.94
C ASP A 247 5.24 23.10 11.10
N THR A 248 5.38 22.43 12.25
CA THR A 248 4.57 22.72 13.44
C THR A 248 4.72 24.17 13.94
N ARG A 249 5.78 24.87 13.57
CA ARG A 249 6.03 26.29 13.86
C ARG A 249 5.57 27.22 12.74
N GLN A 250 4.82 26.68 11.76
CA GLN A 250 4.32 27.41 10.58
C GLN A 250 5.42 27.97 9.67
N ARG A 251 6.66 27.43 9.73
CA ARG A 251 7.72 27.80 8.80
C ARG A 251 7.47 27.12 7.46
N PRO A 252 7.48 27.86 6.34
CA PRO A 252 7.38 27.27 5.03
C PRO A 252 8.69 26.57 4.67
N LEU A 253 8.60 25.29 4.37
CA LEU A 253 9.70 24.44 3.94
C LEU A 253 9.43 23.91 2.55
N ILE A 254 10.48 23.78 1.73
CA ILE A 254 10.38 23.13 0.41
C ILE A 254 11.35 21.94 0.40
N ASN A 255 10.81 20.75 0.24
CA ASN A 255 11.58 19.53 0.08
C ASN A 255 11.87 19.30 -1.41
N PHE A 256 13.11 18.96 -1.73
CA PHE A 256 13.54 18.59 -3.06
C PHE A 256 13.96 17.13 -3.09
N LEU A 257 13.34 16.36 -3.99
CA LEU A 257 13.60 14.95 -4.20
C LEU A 257 13.96 14.73 -5.68
N VAL A 258 14.74 13.70 -5.94
CA VAL A 258 15.07 13.28 -7.30
C VAL A 258 14.69 11.82 -7.47
N TYR A 259 13.85 11.53 -8.46
CA TYR A 259 13.48 10.18 -8.85
C TYR A 259 14.26 9.74 -10.10
N CYS A 260 14.74 8.51 -10.08
CA CYS A 260 15.26 7.81 -11.27
C CYS A 260 14.85 6.32 -11.20
N PRO A 261 15.07 5.51 -12.27
CA PRO A 261 14.71 4.09 -12.25
C PRO A 261 15.32 3.25 -11.10
N LYS A 262 16.39 3.75 -10.47
CA LYS A 262 16.99 3.11 -9.28
C LYS A 262 16.24 3.42 -7.98
N GLY A 263 15.41 4.46 -7.96
CA GLY A 263 14.62 4.87 -6.79
C GLY A 263 14.58 6.38 -6.58
N ILE A 264 14.03 6.77 -5.42
CA ILE A 264 13.90 8.18 -4.98
C ILE A 264 15.06 8.52 -4.05
N THR A 265 15.61 9.71 -4.23
CA THR A 265 16.61 10.29 -3.33
C THR A 265 16.16 11.65 -2.84
N PHE A 266 16.35 11.90 -1.54
CA PHE A 266 16.18 13.24 -0.97
C PHE A 266 17.42 14.09 -1.27
N LEU A 267 17.22 15.25 -1.89
CA LEU A 267 18.32 16.14 -2.23
C LEU A 267 18.61 17.14 -1.12
N LYS A 268 17.64 17.99 -0.80
CA LYS A 268 17.71 18.94 0.32
C LYS A 268 16.32 19.46 0.71
N SER A 269 16.20 20.03 1.91
CA SER A 269 15.07 20.86 2.34
C SER A 269 15.56 22.30 2.47
N VAL A 270 14.75 23.23 2.00
CA VAL A 270 15.04 24.67 2.05
C VAL A 270 13.99 25.33 2.94
N ASP A 271 14.46 26.10 3.93
CA ASP A 271 13.62 27.02 4.69
C ASP A 271 13.30 28.22 3.81
N ALA A 272 12.04 28.36 3.43
CA ALA A 272 11.56 29.42 2.55
C ALA A 272 10.99 30.61 3.32
N SER A 273 11.27 30.72 4.64
CA SER A 273 10.76 31.81 5.49
C SER A 273 11.21 33.18 5.02
N ASP A 274 12.45 33.29 4.54
CA ASP A 274 13.04 34.52 4.02
C ASP A 274 12.85 34.69 2.50
N ILE A 275 12.24 33.67 1.84
CA ILE A 275 11.99 33.71 0.41
C ILE A 275 10.56 34.19 0.20
N TYR A 276 10.39 35.40 -0.32
CA TYR A 276 9.07 35.82 -0.80
C TYR A 276 8.66 34.88 -1.91
N ALA A 277 7.51 34.21 -1.72
CA ALA A 277 7.05 33.14 -2.62
C ALA A 277 6.49 33.70 -3.94
N SER A 278 7.22 34.63 -4.59
CA SER A 278 6.94 35.07 -5.95
C SER A 278 7.34 33.97 -6.94
N ALA A 279 6.76 34.02 -8.14
CA ALA A 279 7.09 33.07 -9.21
C ALA A 279 8.58 33.14 -9.60
N GLU A 280 9.13 34.36 -9.65
CA GLU A 280 10.53 34.62 -10.02
C GLU A 280 11.49 34.05 -8.98
N ASN A 281 11.26 34.30 -7.68
CA ASN A 281 12.12 33.81 -6.60
C ASN A 281 12.09 32.28 -6.52
N LEU A 282 10.91 31.67 -6.69
CA LEU A 282 10.80 30.22 -6.77
C LEU A 282 11.50 29.67 -8.01
N CYS A 283 11.37 30.32 -9.18
CA CYS A 283 12.08 29.93 -10.39
C CYS A 283 13.60 29.99 -10.21
N ASN A 284 14.13 31.03 -9.56
CA ASN A 284 15.56 31.14 -9.27
C ASN A 284 16.05 30.04 -8.35
N LEU A 285 15.30 29.72 -7.28
CA LEU A 285 15.61 28.60 -6.40
C LEU A 285 15.59 27.27 -7.17
N PHE A 286 14.60 27.05 -8.03
CA PHE A 286 14.52 25.83 -8.86
C PHE A 286 15.68 25.75 -9.87
N ALA A 287 16.06 26.87 -10.48
CA ALA A 287 17.19 26.94 -11.41
C ALA A 287 18.52 26.64 -10.72
N GLU A 288 18.72 27.07 -9.45
CA GLU A 288 19.87 26.67 -8.64
C GLU A 288 19.95 25.14 -8.49
N LEU A 289 18.80 24.49 -8.20
CA LEU A 289 18.73 23.03 -8.06
C LEU A 289 18.98 22.30 -9.39
N VAL A 290 18.46 22.86 -10.49
CA VAL A 290 18.75 22.35 -11.84
C VAL A 290 20.24 22.42 -12.11
N GLY A 291 20.94 23.51 -11.70
CA GLY A 291 22.40 23.63 -11.82
C GLY A 291 23.18 22.58 -11.01
N ILE A 292 22.68 22.20 -9.83
CA ILE A 292 23.31 21.16 -8.98
C ILE A 292 23.18 19.76 -9.60
N ILE A 293 22.05 19.46 -10.28
CA ILE A 293 21.77 18.15 -10.87
C ILE A 293 22.38 18.04 -12.29
N GLY A 294 22.43 19.13 -13.01
CA GLY A 294 22.68 19.23 -14.44
C GLY A 294 21.38 19.25 -15.24
N SER A 295 21.15 20.30 -16.01
CA SER A 295 19.91 20.48 -16.80
C SER A 295 19.71 19.37 -17.82
N GLU A 296 20.78 18.79 -18.32
CA GLU A 296 20.82 17.67 -19.29
C GLU A 296 20.31 16.36 -18.69
N ASN A 297 20.39 16.22 -17.36
CA ASN A 297 19.97 15.01 -16.66
C ASN A 297 18.49 15.06 -16.26
N ILE A 298 17.86 16.24 -16.27
CA ILE A 298 16.47 16.40 -15.83
C ILE A 298 15.54 16.32 -17.03
N VAL A 299 14.73 15.29 -17.08
CA VAL A 299 13.69 15.12 -18.11
C VAL A 299 12.34 15.69 -17.67
N HIS A 300 12.08 15.69 -16.36
CA HIS A 300 10.80 16.13 -15.81
C HIS A 300 10.98 16.88 -14.48
N PHE A 301 10.21 17.93 -14.29
CA PHE A 301 10.13 18.67 -13.04
C PHE A 301 8.69 18.72 -12.54
N VAL A 302 8.46 18.31 -11.32
CA VAL A 302 7.13 18.23 -10.68
C VAL A 302 7.10 19.17 -9.50
N THR A 303 6.04 19.97 -9.40
CA THR A 303 5.84 20.88 -8.27
C THR A 303 4.43 20.78 -7.72
N ASP A 304 4.20 21.40 -6.57
CA ASP A 304 2.85 21.64 -6.07
C ASP A 304 1.99 22.44 -7.09
N SER A 305 0.67 22.37 -6.93
CA SER A 305 -0.31 22.99 -7.81
C SER A 305 -0.68 24.42 -7.42
N ALA A 306 -0.03 25.01 -6.42
CA ALA A 306 -0.29 26.40 -6.03
C ALA A 306 0.03 27.37 -7.19
N PRO A 307 -0.67 28.52 -7.29
CA PRO A 307 -0.52 29.42 -8.43
C PRO A 307 0.92 29.92 -8.67
N ASN A 308 1.66 30.24 -7.59
CA ASN A 308 3.04 30.67 -7.64
C ASN A 308 3.99 29.56 -8.12
N TYR A 309 3.78 28.29 -7.71
CA TYR A 309 4.54 27.15 -8.20
C TYR A 309 4.30 26.87 -9.68
N LYS A 310 3.03 27.00 -10.14
CA LYS A 310 2.67 26.87 -11.56
C LYS A 310 3.34 27.94 -12.40
N ALA A 311 3.34 29.18 -11.94
CA ALA A 311 4.00 30.28 -12.64
C ALA A 311 5.52 30.07 -12.68
N ALA A 312 6.16 29.69 -11.55
CA ALA A 312 7.56 29.36 -11.48
C ALA A 312 7.95 28.18 -12.39
N GLY A 313 7.12 27.15 -12.45
CA GLY A 313 7.33 25.99 -13.34
C GLY A 313 7.32 26.39 -14.82
N LYS A 314 6.44 27.30 -15.24
CA LYS A 314 6.41 27.84 -16.61
C LYS A 314 7.68 28.63 -16.92
N LEU A 315 8.08 29.55 -16.03
CA LEU A 315 9.32 30.32 -16.17
C LEU A 315 10.55 29.40 -16.23
N LEU A 316 10.54 28.29 -15.48
CA LEU A 316 11.63 27.32 -15.53
C LEU A 316 11.74 26.63 -16.89
N VAL A 317 10.60 26.25 -17.50
CA VAL A 317 10.57 25.63 -18.85
C VAL A 317 11.04 26.64 -19.93
N GLU A 318 10.71 27.92 -19.78
CA GLU A 318 11.23 28.95 -20.69
C GLU A 318 12.75 29.06 -20.61
N LYS A 319 13.31 28.93 -19.37
CA LYS A 319 14.75 28.97 -19.13
C LYS A 319 15.46 27.67 -19.53
N PHE A 320 14.79 26.51 -19.39
CA PHE A 320 15.31 25.17 -19.71
C PHE A 320 14.30 24.40 -20.57
N PRO A 321 14.26 24.61 -21.89
CA PRO A 321 13.23 24.04 -22.76
C PRO A 321 13.26 22.50 -22.87
N THR A 322 14.35 21.87 -22.47
CA THR A 322 14.48 20.40 -22.46
C THR A 322 13.78 19.75 -21.26
N ILE A 323 13.45 20.53 -20.24
CA ILE A 323 12.78 20.04 -19.03
C ILE A 323 11.25 20.15 -19.24
N ALA A 324 10.55 19.02 -19.16
CA ALA A 324 9.08 19.06 -19.09
C ALA A 324 8.63 19.36 -17.67
N TRP A 325 7.66 20.25 -17.50
CA TRP A 325 7.07 20.56 -16.20
C TRP A 325 5.63 20.04 -16.10
N SER A 326 5.23 19.51 -14.94
CA SER A 326 3.83 19.27 -14.61
C SER A 326 3.56 19.50 -13.11
N PRO A 327 2.32 19.80 -12.74
CA PRO A 327 1.93 19.83 -11.33
C PRO A 327 1.88 18.40 -10.78
N CYS A 328 2.01 18.27 -9.44
CA CYS A 328 1.92 17.00 -8.73
C CYS A 328 0.57 16.32 -8.98
N SER A 329 0.59 15.09 -9.50
CA SER A 329 -0.62 14.34 -9.84
C SER A 329 -1.42 13.98 -8.59
N ALA A 330 -0.78 13.59 -7.49
CA ALA A 330 -1.45 13.28 -6.23
C ALA A 330 -2.23 14.50 -5.70
N HIS A 331 -1.60 15.68 -5.71
CA HIS A 331 -2.27 16.92 -5.32
C HIS A 331 -3.47 17.25 -6.25
N CYS A 332 -3.31 17.08 -7.56
CA CYS A 332 -4.40 17.32 -8.52
C CYS A 332 -5.59 16.37 -8.30
N ILE A 333 -5.32 15.10 -8.02
CA ILE A 333 -6.35 14.09 -7.71
C ILE A 333 -7.05 14.43 -6.39
N ASN A 334 -6.30 14.85 -5.37
CA ASN A 334 -6.88 15.30 -4.11
C ASN A 334 -7.81 16.52 -4.29
N LEU A 335 -7.48 17.44 -5.18
CA LEU A 335 -8.37 18.57 -5.55
C LEU A 335 -9.63 18.12 -6.28
N ILE A 336 -9.60 17.04 -7.06
CA ILE A 336 -10.81 16.42 -7.65
C ILE A 336 -11.72 15.91 -6.53
N LEU A 337 -11.17 15.21 -5.54
CA LEU A 337 -11.93 14.71 -4.40
C LEU A 337 -12.55 15.87 -3.60
N GLU A 338 -11.82 16.96 -3.41
CA GLU A 338 -12.31 18.18 -2.77
C GLU A 338 -13.51 18.77 -3.51
N ASP A 339 -13.39 18.98 -4.83
CA ASP A 339 -14.46 19.53 -5.64
C ASP A 339 -15.71 18.64 -5.63
N VAL A 340 -15.54 17.32 -5.67
CA VAL A 340 -16.65 16.37 -5.54
C VAL A 340 -17.31 16.45 -4.16
N ALA A 341 -16.51 16.58 -3.08
CA ALA A 341 -17.06 16.75 -1.73
C ALA A 341 -17.90 18.02 -1.57
N LYS A 342 -17.65 19.05 -2.40
CA LYS A 342 -18.41 20.31 -2.44
C LYS A 342 -19.73 20.22 -3.22
N LEU A 343 -19.98 19.15 -3.99
CA LEU A 343 -21.27 18.95 -4.65
C LEU A 343 -22.39 18.90 -3.61
N PRO A 344 -23.51 19.64 -3.80
CA PRO A 344 -24.54 19.81 -2.76
C PRO A 344 -25.06 18.50 -2.18
N HIS A 345 -25.33 17.50 -3.03
CA HIS A 345 -25.80 16.18 -2.61
C HIS A 345 -24.73 15.39 -1.86
N VAL A 346 -23.46 15.45 -2.31
CA VAL A 346 -22.35 14.80 -1.62
C VAL A 346 -22.10 15.45 -0.26
N HIS A 347 -22.01 16.76 -0.21
CA HIS A 347 -21.83 17.53 1.01
C HIS A 347 -22.94 17.24 2.03
N HIS A 348 -24.20 17.14 1.57
CA HIS A 348 -25.33 16.78 2.43
C HIS A 348 -25.14 15.42 3.09
N ILE A 349 -24.73 14.41 2.32
CA ILE A 349 -24.50 13.04 2.82
C ILE A 349 -23.32 13.01 3.79
N VAL A 350 -22.18 13.59 3.42
CA VAL A 350 -20.99 13.69 4.28
C VAL A 350 -21.37 14.33 5.61
N ARG A 351 -22.08 15.45 5.59
CA ARG A 351 -22.49 16.16 6.80
C ARG A 351 -23.44 15.34 7.69
N ARG A 352 -24.38 14.59 7.11
CA ARG A 352 -25.30 13.74 7.89
C ARG A 352 -24.58 12.53 8.46
N MET A 353 -23.75 11.87 7.68
CA MET A 353 -22.97 10.71 8.12
C MET A 353 -21.93 11.07 9.19
N SER A 354 -21.27 12.21 9.08
CA SER A 354 -20.37 12.72 10.14
C SER A 354 -21.06 12.90 11.49
N LYS A 355 -22.36 13.25 11.51
CA LYS A 355 -23.12 13.34 12.77
C LYS A 355 -23.25 11.99 13.47
N VAL A 356 -23.28 10.88 12.72
CA VAL A 356 -23.33 9.53 13.29
C VAL A 356 -21.99 9.22 13.97
N THR A 357 -20.87 9.47 13.27
CA THR A 357 -19.52 9.28 13.83
C THR A 357 -19.34 10.11 15.11
N ILE A 358 -19.63 11.42 15.04
CA ILE A 358 -19.54 12.33 16.18
C ILE A 358 -20.43 11.85 17.32
N PHE A 359 -21.65 11.36 17.03
CA PHE A 359 -22.56 10.83 18.04
C PHE A 359 -21.98 9.62 18.76
N VAL A 360 -21.48 8.62 18.01
CA VAL A 360 -20.93 7.38 18.58
C VAL A 360 -19.76 7.69 19.52
N TYR A 361 -18.80 8.52 19.06
CA TYR A 361 -17.58 8.81 19.83
C TYR A 361 -17.79 9.75 21.02
N ASN A 362 -18.82 10.60 20.98
CA ASN A 362 -19.13 11.51 22.10
C ASN A 362 -20.00 10.88 23.19
N HIS A 363 -20.48 9.64 23.00
CA HIS A 363 -21.35 8.98 23.96
C HIS A 363 -20.78 7.63 24.38
N LYS A 364 -20.14 7.59 25.56
CA LYS A 364 -19.51 6.39 26.12
C LYS A 364 -20.38 5.12 26.05
N PRO A 365 -21.69 5.13 26.38
CA PRO A 365 -22.53 3.94 26.28
C PRO A 365 -22.60 3.40 24.82
N ALA A 366 -22.77 4.29 23.84
CA ALA A 366 -22.81 3.91 22.42
C ALA A 366 -21.47 3.33 21.95
N LEU A 367 -20.37 4.03 22.26
CA LEU A 367 -19.02 3.60 21.89
C LEU A 367 -18.66 2.25 22.53
N ASN A 368 -18.90 2.07 23.82
CA ASN A 368 -18.65 0.82 24.51
C ASN A 368 -19.47 -0.34 23.95
N TRP A 369 -20.70 -0.07 23.55
CA TRP A 369 -21.57 -1.09 22.97
C TRP A 369 -21.05 -1.57 21.60
N VAL A 370 -20.68 -0.66 20.70
CA VAL A 370 -20.16 -1.03 19.39
C VAL A 370 -18.79 -1.72 19.48
N ARG A 371 -17.92 -1.28 20.40
CA ARG A 371 -16.61 -1.91 20.63
C ARG A 371 -16.68 -3.36 21.11
N LYS A 372 -17.80 -3.78 21.74
CA LYS A 372 -18.05 -5.17 22.14
C LYS A 372 -18.50 -6.06 20.98
N ARG A 373 -18.80 -5.49 19.81
CA ARG A 373 -19.21 -6.29 18.62
C ARG A 373 -18.02 -7.03 18.05
N SER A 374 -18.26 -8.28 17.65
CA SER A 374 -17.22 -9.09 17.00
C SER A 374 -16.84 -8.47 15.66
N GLY A 375 -15.53 -8.26 15.43
CA GLY A 375 -15.03 -7.68 14.19
C GLY A 375 -15.14 -6.15 14.09
N TRP A 376 -15.57 -5.47 15.17
CA TRP A 376 -15.58 -4.00 15.18
C TRP A 376 -14.18 -3.43 14.98
N ARG A 377 -14.07 -2.46 14.09
CA ARG A 377 -12.91 -1.58 13.92
C ARG A 377 -13.33 -0.15 14.18
N GLU A 378 -12.40 0.70 14.62
CA GLU A 378 -12.71 2.11 14.85
C GLU A 378 -13.11 2.79 13.52
N ILE A 379 -14.13 3.64 13.56
CA ILE A 379 -14.58 4.37 12.39
C ILE A 379 -13.52 5.42 12.04
N ILE A 380 -13.04 5.39 10.81
CA ILE A 380 -12.04 6.34 10.32
C ILE A 380 -12.63 7.75 10.30
N ARG A 381 -11.88 8.73 10.84
CA ARG A 381 -12.27 10.14 10.84
C ARG A 381 -11.60 10.89 9.70
N PRO A 382 -12.27 11.86 9.05
CA PRO A 382 -11.64 12.65 8.00
C PRO A 382 -10.53 13.55 8.57
N GLY A 383 -9.38 13.59 7.88
CA GLY A 383 -8.29 14.54 8.16
C GLY A 383 -8.56 15.91 7.53
N GLU A 384 -7.96 16.96 8.07
CA GLU A 384 -8.20 18.34 7.62
C GLU A 384 -7.66 18.65 6.22
N THR A 385 -6.50 18.08 5.86
CA THR A 385 -5.77 18.42 4.62
C THR A 385 -5.90 17.39 3.51
N ARG A 386 -6.41 16.18 3.80
CA ARG A 386 -6.50 15.07 2.85
C ARG A 386 -7.96 14.74 2.56
N PHE A 387 -8.51 15.32 1.50
CA PHE A 387 -9.94 15.13 1.12
C PHE A 387 -10.32 13.68 0.80
N ALA A 388 -9.35 12.83 0.43
CA ALA A 388 -9.56 11.38 0.31
C ALA A 388 -10.11 10.76 1.59
N THR A 389 -9.69 11.25 2.77
CA THR A 389 -10.10 10.72 4.07
C THR A 389 -11.59 10.91 4.34
N THR A 390 -12.25 11.90 3.73
CA THR A 390 -13.70 12.08 3.79
C THR A 390 -14.45 10.88 3.21
N PHE A 391 -14.00 10.38 2.06
CA PHE A 391 -14.64 9.24 1.38
C PHE A 391 -14.25 7.91 2.03
N ILE A 392 -13.03 7.82 2.56
CA ILE A 392 -12.57 6.68 3.36
C ILE A 392 -13.40 6.59 4.66
N ALA A 393 -13.69 7.72 5.30
CA ALA A 393 -14.58 7.77 6.47
C ALA A 393 -16.02 7.34 6.14
N LEU A 394 -16.55 7.76 4.97
CA LEU A 394 -17.86 7.28 4.50
C LEU A 394 -17.86 5.77 4.27
N GLN A 395 -16.81 5.24 3.67
CA GLN A 395 -16.66 3.79 3.45
C GLN A 395 -16.57 3.04 4.77
N SER A 396 -15.73 3.50 5.70
CA SER A 396 -15.62 2.93 7.04
C SER A 396 -16.96 2.91 7.75
N LEU A 397 -17.69 4.02 7.70
CA LEU A 397 -19.02 4.10 8.31
C LEU A 397 -20.03 3.15 7.65
N TYR A 398 -19.97 3.01 6.32
CA TYR A 398 -20.84 2.08 5.57
C TYR A 398 -20.57 0.62 5.95
N GLN A 399 -19.33 0.24 6.18
CA GLN A 399 -18.96 -1.11 6.63
C GLN A 399 -19.57 -1.46 7.99
N HIS A 400 -19.82 -0.46 8.83
CA HIS A 400 -20.45 -0.61 10.16
C HIS A 400 -21.98 -0.40 10.16
N LYS A 401 -22.62 -0.35 8.98
CA LYS A 401 -24.06 -0.11 8.86
C LYS A 401 -24.89 -1.01 9.76
N GLU A 402 -24.66 -2.32 9.71
CA GLU A 402 -25.42 -3.32 10.46
C GLU A 402 -25.23 -3.16 11.97
N ASP A 403 -24.01 -2.93 12.43
CA ASP A 403 -23.70 -2.70 13.84
C ASP A 403 -24.35 -1.41 14.36
N LEU A 404 -24.34 -0.35 13.55
CA LEU A 404 -24.98 0.91 13.89
C LEU A 404 -26.52 0.78 13.91
N GLN A 405 -27.11 0.03 13.00
CA GLN A 405 -28.54 -0.28 13.03
C GLN A 405 -28.90 -1.12 14.26
N ALA A 406 -28.08 -2.11 14.60
CA ALA A 406 -28.26 -2.90 15.82
C ALA A 406 -28.10 -2.05 17.09
N LEU A 407 -27.17 -1.08 17.12
CA LEU A 407 -27.00 -0.13 18.23
C LEU A 407 -28.30 0.63 18.53
N VAL A 408 -28.97 1.19 17.51
CA VAL A 408 -30.15 2.05 17.70
C VAL A 408 -31.43 1.25 17.93
N THR A 409 -31.42 -0.05 17.68
CA THR A 409 -32.53 -0.97 17.94
C THR A 409 -32.31 -1.84 19.18
N SER A 410 -31.17 -1.67 19.87
CA SER A 410 -30.83 -2.44 21.07
C SER A 410 -31.86 -2.30 22.18
N ALA A 411 -32.07 -3.41 22.90
CA ALA A 411 -32.93 -3.46 24.09
C ALA A 411 -32.25 -2.89 25.36
N ASP A 412 -30.95 -2.58 25.30
CA ASP A 412 -30.14 -2.07 26.41
C ASP A 412 -30.79 -0.83 27.05
N PRO A 413 -31.01 -0.81 28.37
CA PRO A 413 -31.66 0.30 29.06
C PRO A 413 -30.89 1.63 28.96
N GLU A 414 -29.56 1.62 29.06
CA GLU A 414 -28.72 2.82 28.92
C GLU A 414 -28.86 3.43 27.53
N LEU A 415 -28.82 2.59 26.49
CA LEU A 415 -29.00 3.04 25.12
C LEU A 415 -30.41 3.58 24.88
N LYS A 416 -31.45 2.92 25.42
CA LYS A 416 -32.82 3.42 25.33
C LYS A 416 -32.96 4.82 25.95
N GLN A 417 -32.31 5.06 27.09
CA GLN A 417 -32.31 6.39 27.73
C GLN A 417 -31.51 7.39 26.88
N LEU A 418 -30.33 7.01 26.35
CA LEU A 418 -29.53 7.85 25.49
C LEU A 418 -30.31 8.31 24.25
N PHE A 419 -31.04 7.39 23.60
CA PHE A 419 -31.79 7.68 22.36
C PHE A 419 -33.04 8.54 22.57
N LYS A 420 -33.37 8.94 23.80
CA LYS A 420 -34.40 9.96 24.07
C LYS A 420 -33.88 11.38 23.81
N THR A 421 -32.56 11.60 23.84
CA THR A 421 -31.97 12.93 23.64
C THR A 421 -32.11 13.43 22.18
N SER A 422 -32.17 14.75 21.99
CA SER A 422 -32.38 15.37 20.67
C SER A 422 -31.24 15.01 19.68
N LYS A 423 -29.98 15.01 20.14
CA LYS A 423 -28.82 14.65 19.33
C LYS A 423 -28.84 13.18 18.89
N ALA A 424 -29.23 12.28 19.80
CA ALA A 424 -29.36 10.87 19.52
C ALA A 424 -30.52 10.56 18.55
N LYS A 425 -31.63 11.27 18.64
CA LYS A 425 -32.75 11.17 17.69
C LYS A 425 -32.30 11.51 16.27
N VAL A 426 -31.45 12.53 16.08
CA VAL A 426 -30.88 12.88 14.79
C VAL A 426 -29.95 11.76 14.27
N ALA A 427 -29.06 11.22 15.11
CA ALA A 427 -28.20 10.11 14.71
C ALA A 427 -29.03 8.87 14.37
N LYS A 428 -30.03 8.52 15.19
CA LYS A 428 -30.93 7.40 14.92
C LYS A 428 -31.69 7.55 13.60
N SER A 429 -32.20 8.76 13.28
CA SER A 429 -32.90 9.00 12.02
C SER A 429 -32.00 8.82 10.79
N VAL A 430 -30.69 9.13 10.90
CA VAL A 430 -29.71 8.90 9.82
C VAL A 430 -29.38 7.42 9.69
N ILE A 431 -29.16 6.73 10.82
CA ILE A 431 -28.79 5.30 10.85
C ILE A 431 -29.92 4.42 10.30
N LEU A 432 -31.18 4.77 10.51
CA LEU A 432 -32.34 4.01 10.02
C LEU A 432 -32.80 4.44 8.61
N ASP A 433 -32.16 5.44 8.00
CA ASP A 433 -32.51 5.93 6.66
C ASP A 433 -31.80 5.11 5.59
N GLU A 434 -32.49 4.11 5.03
CA GLU A 434 -31.93 3.25 3.97
C GLU A 434 -31.54 4.03 2.70
N ARG A 435 -32.24 5.12 2.37
CA ARG A 435 -31.86 5.96 1.22
C ARG A 435 -30.52 6.61 1.44
N MET A 436 -30.27 7.08 2.67
CA MET A 436 -28.98 7.66 3.04
C MET A 436 -27.82 6.67 2.88
N TRP A 437 -28.01 5.40 3.27
CA TRP A 437 -27.01 4.37 3.09
C TRP A 437 -26.76 4.03 1.61
N ASN A 438 -27.82 3.96 0.81
CA ASN A 438 -27.70 3.74 -0.63
C ASN A 438 -26.96 4.89 -1.32
N ASP A 439 -27.28 6.13 -1.00
CA ASP A 439 -26.58 7.30 -1.53
C ASP A 439 -25.11 7.33 -1.08
N CYS A 440 -24.83 6.99 0.18
CA CYS A 440 -23.47 6.82 0.69
C CYS A 440 -22.69 5.77 -0.11
N LEU A 441 -23.28 4.60 -0.36
CA LEU A 441 -22.66 3.54 -1.14
C LEU A 441 -22.35 4.00 -2.58
N ILE A 442 -23.27 4.72 -3.21
CA ILE A 442 -23.06 5.26 -4.56
C ILE A 442 -21.84 6.20 -4.57
N ILE A 443 -21.75 7.13 -3.61
CA ILE A 443 -20.62 8.05 -3.50
C ILE A 443 -19.31 7.29 -3.27
N VAL A 444 -19.29 6.32 -2.38
CA VAL A 444 -18.12 5.47 -2.13
C VAL A 444 -17.68 4.76 -3.41
N LYS A 445 -18.62 4.13 -4.12
CA LYS A 445 -18.32 3.42 -5.40
C LYS A 445 -17.78 4.38 -6.46
N VAL A 446 -18.35 5.57 -6.60
CA VAL A 446 -17.93 6.59 -7.56
C VAL A 446 -16.52 7.09 -7.25
N MET A 447 -16.16 7.23 -5.98
CA MET A 447 -14.83 7.75 -5.56
C MET A 447 -13.75 6.68 -5.47
N THR A 448 -14.11 5.42 -5.31
CA THR A 448 -13.14 4.32 -5.17
C THR A 448 -12.06 4.28 -6.25
N PRO A 449 -12.35 4.37 -7.56
CA PRO A 449 -11.30 4.36 -8.59
C PRO A 449 -10.35 5.56 -8.49
N ILE A 450 -10.86 6.73 -8.11
CA ILE A 450 -10.04 7.95 -7.94
C ILE A 450 -9.12 7.83 -6.72
N ILE A 451 -9.61 7.27 -5.63
CA ILE A 451 -8.81 7.03 -4.42
C ILE A 451 -7.74 5.97 -4.68
N ARG A 452 -8.05 4.91 -5.44
CA ARG A 452 -7.05 3.93 -5.88
C ARG A 452 -5.94 4.58 -6.70
N LEU A 453 -6.31 5.45 -7.65
CA LEU A 453 -5.34 6.20 -8.44
C LEU A 453 -4.47 7.11 -7.55
N LEU A 454 -5.08 7.81 -6.59
CA LEU A 454 -4.33 8.62 -5.62
C LEU A 454 -3.27 7.80 -4.89
N ARG A 455 -3.62 6.60 -4.41
CA ARG A 455 -2.67 5.70 -3.75
C ARG A 455 -1.51 5.26 -4.65
N ILE A 456 -1.79 4.99 -5.93
CA ILE A 456 -0.75 4.67 -6.90
C ILE A 456 0.20 5.86 -7.08
N CYS A 457 -0.33 7.08 -7.09
CA CYS A 457 0.47 8.29 -7.24
C CYS A 457 1.24 8.67 -5.96
N ASP A 458 0.71 8.32 -4.79
CA ASP A 458 1.36 8.55 -3.49
C ASP A 458 2.40 7.46 -3.14
N ALA A 459 2.34 6.29 -3.80
CA ALA A 459 3.27 5.21 -3.56
C ALA A 459 4.62 5.47 -4.24
N ASP A 460 5.71 5.11 -3.56
CA ASP A 460 7.09 5.22 -4.05
C ASP A 460 7.62 3.92 -4.70
N GLU A 461 6.78 2.89 -4.80
CA GLU A 461 7.18 1.57 -5.31
C GLU A 461 7.31 1.52 -6.84
N LYS A 462 6.51 2.30 -7.58
CA LYS A 462 6.43 2.26 -9.06
C LYS A 462 6.31 3.66 -9.64
N PRO A 463 6.88 3.91 -10.85
CA PRO A 463 6.64 5.16 -11.58
C PRO A 463 5.15 5.32 -11.86
N SER A 464 4.53 6.37 -11.32
CA SER A 464 3.07 6.57 -11.36
C SER A 464 2.56 7.25 -12.64
N LEU A 465 3.43 7.92 -13.39
CA LEU A 465 3.03 8.76 -14.53
C LEU A 465 2.14 8.04 -15.57
N PRO A 466 2.45 6.80 -16.03
CA PRO A 466 1.59 6.07 -16.96
C PRO A 466 0.20 5.76 -16.39
N TYR A 467 0.14 5.51 -15.08
CA TYR A 467 -1.10 5.16 -14.39
C TYR A 467 -2.04 6.34 -14.20
N VAL A 468 -1.53 7.57 -14.24
CA VAL A 468 -2.37 8.79 -14.12
C VAL A 468 -3.35 8.86 -15.29
N TYR A 469 -2.87 8.66 -16.53
CA TYR A 469 -3.74 8.69 -17.71
C TYR A 469 -4.75 7.54 -17.68
N GLU A 470 -4.27 6.31 -17.51
CA GLU A 470 -5.10 5.10 -17.44
C GLU A 470 -6.15 5.19 -16.32
N GLY A 471 -5.71 5.53 -15.11
CA GLY A 471 -6.59 5.60 -13.95
C GLY A 471 -7.70 6.66 -14.11
N MET A 472 -7.40 7.81 -14.67
CA MET A 472 -8.40 8.84 -14.95
C MET A 472 -9.38 8.41 -16.04
N TYR A 473 -8.89 7.77 -17.09
CA TYR A 473 -9.73 7.21 -18.16
C TYR A 473 -10.69 6.16 -17.60
N ARG A 474 -10.17 5.19 -16.82
CA ARG A 474 -10.97 4.14 -16.17
C ARG A 474 -11.95 4.68 -15.13
N ALA A 475 -11.53 5.67 -14.35
CA ALA A 475 -12.43 6.30 -13.38
C ALA A 475 -13.65 6.91 -14.05
N ARG A 476 -13.45 7.62 -15.19
CA ARG A 476 -14.57 8.18 -15.97
C ARG A 476 -15.51 7.11 -16.50
N LEU A 477 -14.99 6.03 -17.09
CA LEU A 477 -15.80 4.92 -17.58
C LEU A 477 -16.54 4.24 -16.43
N GLY A 478 -15.85 3.95 -15.31
CA GLY A 478 -16.45 3.34 -14.14
C GLY A 478 -17.59 4.17 -13.56
N ILE A 479 -17.43 5.50 -13.50
CA ILE A 479 -18.50 6.40 -13.04
C ILE A 479 -19.72 6.35 -13.96
N LYS A 480 -19.54 6.38 -15.28
CA LYS A 480 -20.64 6.24 -16.23
C LYS A 480 -21.38 4.92 -16.07
N ASN A 481 -20.65 3.82 -15.95
CA ASN A 481 -21.22 2.48 -15.75
C ASN A 481 -22.02 2.36 -14.44
N ILE A 482 -21.55 2.96 -13.33
CA ILE A 482 -22.29 2.99 -12.05
C ILE A 482 -23.67 3.60 -12.23
N PHE A 483 -23.78 4.64 -13.05
CA PHE A 483 -25.03 5.32 -13.34
C PHE A 483 -25.75 4.79 -14.59
N GLN A 484 -25.33 3.63 -15.14
CA GLN A 484 -25.93 3.00 -16.32
C GLN A 484 -26.05 3.99 -17.50
N GLU A 485 -25.00 4.76 -17.76
CA GLU A 485 -24.89 5.79 -18.81
C GLU A 485 -25.94 6.91 -18.71
N LYS A 486 -26.63 7.07 -17.57
CA LYS A 486 -27.58 8.16 -17.35
C LYS A 486 -26.84 9.48 -17.14
N GLU A 487 -26.83 10.30 -18.18
CA GLU A 487 -26.00 11.51 -18.29
C GLU A 487 -26.23 12.52 -17.16
N THR A 488 -27.47 12.75 -16.78
CA THR A 488 -27.83 13.67 -15.69
C THR A 488 -27.23 13.29 -14.34
N LEU A 489 -26.97 12.00 -14.11
CA LEU A 489 -26.44 11.48 -12.85
C LEU A 489 -24.92 11.47 -12.81
N TYR A 490 -24.24 11.08 -13.91
CA TYR A 490 -22.78 11.00 -13.91
C TYR A 490 -22.09 12.32 -14.26
N LYS A 491 -22.72 13.21 -15.06
CA LYS A 491 -22.12 14.49 -15.47
C LYS A 491 -21.60 15.37 -14.33
N PRO A 492 -22.27 15.51 -13.18
CA PRO A 492 -21.74 16.31 -12.10
C PRO A 492 -20.33 15.89 -11.66
N TYR A 493 -20.05 14.60 -11.69
CA TYR A 493 -18.75 14.03 -11.31
C TYR A 493 -17.74 14.12 -12.48
N THR A 494 -18.14 13.68 -13.67
CA THR A 494 -17.21 13.67 -14.82
C THR A 494 -16.81 15.08 -15.26
N ASN A 495 -17.69 16.08 -15.17
CA ASN A 495 -17.35 17.47 -15.46
C ASN A 495 -16.26 18.03 -14.52
N ILE A 496 -16.26 17.63 -13.24
CA ILE A 496 -15.19 18.00 -12.30
C ILE A 496 -13.89 17.35 -12.73
N ILE A 497 -13.92 16.04 -13.01
CA ILE A 497 -12.76 15.28 -13.47
C ILE A 497 -12.19 15.91 -14.75
N ASP A 498 -13.04 16.14 -15.78
CA ASP A 498 -12.63 16.69 -17.07
C ASP A 498 -12.01 18.07 -16.93
N ARG A 499 -12.65 18.95 -16.17
CA ARG A 499 -12.13 20.30 -15.92
C ARG A 499 -10.77 20.30 -15.24
N ARG A 500 -10.55 19.40 -14.24
CA ARG A 500 -9.26 19.27 -13.54
C ARG A 500 -8.23 18.60 -14.43
N TRP A 501 -8.63 17.57 -15.18
CA TRP A 501 -7.79 16.90 -16.15
C TRP A 501 -7.24 17.88 -17.17
N ASP A 502 -8.12 18.64 -17.86
CA ASP A 502 -7.73 19.56 -18.89
C ASP A 502 -6.80 20.69 -18.40
N ARG A 503 -7.01 21.15 -17.17
CA ARG A 503 -6.24 22.27 -16.60
C ARG A 503 -4.93 21.88 -15.97
N MET A 504 -4.79 20.62 -15.53
CA MET A 504 -3.72 20.24 -14.61
C MET A 504 -2.94 18.98 -15.02
N LEU A 505 -3.58 18.01 -15.65
CA LEU A 505 -3.00 16.68 -15.91
C LEU A 505 -2.92 16.32 -17.40
N ARG A 506 -3.57 17.07 -18.28
CA ARG A 506 -3.46 16.85 -19.73
C ARG A 506 -2.15 17.44 -20.24
N HIS A 507 -1.07 16.67 -20.12
CA HIS A 507 0.24 17.01 -20.64
C HIS A 507 0.72 15.90 -21.58
N ASP A 508 1.49 16.28 -22.62
CA ASP A 508 2.09 15.35 -23.58
C ASP A 508 2.83 14.20 -22.89
N LEU A 509 3.52 14.51 -21.79
CA LEU A 509 4.30 13.55 -21.05
C LEU A 509 3.44 12.45 -20.41
N HIS A 510 2.23 12.77 -19.90
CA HIS A 510 1.31 11.76 -19.35
C HIS A 510 0.77 10.84 -20.46
N ALA A 511 0.44 11.41 -21.60
CA ALA A 511 -0.04 10.67 -22.78
C ALA A 511 1.04 9.74 -23.32
N ALA A 512 2.26 10.25 -23.49
CA ALA A 512 3.40 9.46 -23.94
C ALA A 512 3.77 8.34 -22.97
N ALA A 513 3.80 8.63 -21.68
CA ALA A 513 4.09 7.63 -20.67
C ALA A 513 3.03 6.51 -20.63
N TYR A 514 1.75 6.86 -20.87
CA TYR A 514 0.68 5.88 -21.02
C TYR A 514 0.89 5.00 -22.25
N TYR A 515 1.18 5.59 -23.41
CA TYR A 515 1.41 4.86 -24.66
C TYR A 515 2.62 3.92 -24.57
N LEU A 516 3.71 4.40 -24.00
CA LEU A 516 4.95 3.66 -23.86
C LEU A 516 4.94 2.62 -22.71
N ASN A 517 3.84 2.49 -21.99
CA ASN A 517 3.72 1.44 -20.99
C ASN A 517 3.19 0.14 -21.63
N PRO A 518 4.01 -0.91 -21.78
CA PRO A 518 3.61 -2.16 -22.43
C PRO A 518 2.46 -2.87 -21.69
N ALA A 519 2.30 -2.64 -20.38
CA ALA A 519 1.18 -3.19 -19.63
C ALA A 519 -0.19 -2.66 -20.12
N PHE A 520 -0.22 -1.46 -20.69
CA PHE A 520 -1.41 -0.85 -21.27
C PHE A 520 -1.47 -1.02 -22.78
N MET A 521 -0.38 -0.69 -23.49
CA MET A 521 -0.32 -0.75 -24.94
C MET A 521 -0.64 -2.15 -25.49
N TYR A 522 -0.19 -3.21 -24.79
CA TYR A 522 -0.38 -4.59 -25.23
C TYR A 522 -1.71 -5.21 -24.76
N ASP A 523 -2.46 -4.52 -23.93
CA ASP A 523 -3.85 -4.87 -23.56
C ASP A 523 -4.84 -4.15 -24.50
N GLN A 524 -4.79 -4.49 -25.79
CA GLN A 524 -5.53 -3.84 -26.86
C GLN A 524 -7.03 -3.66 -26.59
N PRO A 525 -7.78 -4.64 -26.04
CA PRO A 525 -9.22 -4.47 -25.80
C PRO A 525 -9.57 -3.32 -24.87
N THR A 526 -8.61 -2.90 -24.05
CA THR A 526 -8.83 -1.91 -23.00
C THR A 526 -8.03 -0.63 -23.21
N PHE A 527 -7.14 -0.60 -24.21
CA PHE A 527 -6.30 0.55 -24.50
C PHE A 527 -7.12 1.75 -24.99
N CYS A 528 -6.75 2.93 -24.52
CA CYS A 528 -7.41 4.17 -24.93
C CYS A 528 -6.83 4.70 -26.25
N GLU A 529 -7.52 4.49 -27.36
CA GLU A 529 -7.10 4.91 -28.71
C GLU A 529 -7.41 6.39 -29.03
N LYS A 530 -7.56 7.24 -28.03
CA LYS A 530 -7.83 8.65 -28.30
C LYS A 530 -6.66 9.31 -29.02
N PRO A 531 -6.95 10.17 -30.03
CA PRO A 531 -5.91 10.86 -30.80
C PRO A 531 -4.91 11.64 -29.95
N GLU A 532 -5.33 12.16 -28.79
CA GLU A 532 -4.49 12.92 -27.87
C GLU A 532 -3.33 12.10 -27.29
N VAL A 533 -3.47 10.76 -27.19
CA VAL A 533 -2.42 9.87 -26.69
C VAL A 533 -1.25 9.84 -27.66
N MET A 534 -1.55 9.60 -28.94
CA MET A 534 -0.55 9.62 -30.01
C MET A 534 0.02 11.02 -30.23
N SER A 535 -0.83 12.04 -30.25
CA SER A 535 -0.38 13.43 -30.42
C SER A 535 0.60 13.85 -29.32
N GLY A 536 0.34 13.47 -28.06
CA GLY A 536 1.23 13.79 -26.95
C GLY A 536 2.62 13.14 -27.12
N LEU A 537 2.68 11.91 -27.59
CA LEU A 537 3.95 11.24 -27.91
C LEU A 537 4.69 11.94 -29.05
N MET A 538 3.98 12.25 -30.14
CA MET A 538 4.56 12.95 -31.29
C MET A 538 5.09 14.33 -30.92
N ASN A 539 4.37 15.10 -30.13
CA ASN A 539 4.79 16.40 -29.64
C ASN A 539 6.11 16.33 -28.83
N LEU A 540 6.34 15.25 -28.09
CA LEU A 540 7.60 15.04 -27.39
C LEU A 540 8.74 14.68 -28.36
N PHE A 541 8.47 13.87 -29.39
CA PHE A 541 9.46 13.52 -30.41
C PHE A 541 9.88 14.77 -31.21
N GLU A 542 8.95 15.68 -31.52
CA GLU A 542 9.27 16.92 -32.22
C GLU A 542 10.25 17.83 -31.45
N LYS A 543 10.29 17.73 -30.13
CA LYS A 543 11.24 18.47 -29.28
C LYS A 543 12.66 17.88 -29.29
N GLN A 544 12.87 16.69 -29.85
CA GLN A 544 14.18 16.04 -29.93
C GLN A 544 15.00 16.58 -31.11
N LYS A 545 16.31 16.34 -31.09
CA LYS A 545 17.21 16.68 -32.19
C LYS A 545 16.86 15.86 -33.45
N ASN A 546 17.00 16.47 -34.62
CA ASN A 546 16.56 15.86 -35.90
C ASN A 546 17.17 14.47 -36.16
N ASP A 547 18.43 14.26 -35.85
CA ASP A 547 19.12 12.97 -36.09
C ASP A 547 18.52 11.83 -35.24
N SER A 548 17.90 12.14 -34.13
CA SER A 548 17.26 11.16 -33.24
C SER A 548 15.81 10.83 -33.65
N LYS A 549 15.13 11.70 -34.39
CA LYS A 549 13.70 11.53 -34.72
C LYS A 549 13.45 10.29 -35.56
N THR A 550 14.22 10.09 -36.63
CA THR A 550 14.06 8.92 -37.53
C THR A 550 14.25 7.60 -36.76
N LYS A 551 15.27 7.55 -35.89
CA LYS A 551 15.54 6.37 -35.06
C LYS A 551 14.38 6.12 -34.09
N LEU A 552 13.86 7.16 -33.41
CA LEU A 552 12.73 7.05 -32.50
C LEU A 552 11.47 6.54 -33.21
N PHE A 553 11.20 6.97 -34.44
CA PHE A 553 10.09 6.46 -35.24
C PHE A 553 10.23 4.98 -35.59
N GLN A 554 11.44 4.55 -35.92
CA GLN A 554 11.74 3.13 -36.23
C GLN A 554 11.53 2.27 -34.97
N GLU A 555 12.09 2.69 -33.85
CA GLU A 555 11.93 1.98 -32.56
C GLU A 555 10.45 1.96 -32.11
N LEU A 556 9.71 3.05 -32.32
CA LEU A 556 8.28 3.10 -32.01
C LEU A 556 7.48 2.11 -32.87
N ARG A 557 7.85 1.92 -34.15
CA ARG A 557 7.22 0.92 -35.01
C ARG A 557 7.44 -0.49 -34.47
N VAL A 558 8.70 -0.84 -34.17
CA VAL A 558 9.08 -2.15 -33.60
C VAL A 558 8.30 -2.42 -32.31
N TYR A 559 8.20 -1.41 -31.43
CA TYR A 559 7.44 -1.50 -30.19
C TYR A 559 5.93 -1.73 -30.43
N ARG A 560 5.32 -0.91 -31.33
CA ARG A 560 3.88 -0.97 -31.64
C ARG A 560 3.48 -2.28 -32.30
N GLU A 561 4.29 -2.74 -33.26
CA GLU A 561 4.03 -3.94 -34.06
C GLU A 561 4.51 -5.23 -33.34
N ARG A 562 5.09 -5.07 -32.14
CA ARG A 562 5.64 -6.17 -31.33
C ARG A 562 6.67 -6.99 -32.08
N GLU A 563 7.56 -6.34 -32.81
CA GLU A 563 8.63 -6.99 -33.54
C GLU A 563 9.85 -7.27 -32.65
N GLY A 564 10.74 -8.14 -33.08
CA GLY A 564 12.00 -8.45 -32.39
C GLY A 564 11.79 -8.97 -30.97
N SER A 565 12.49 -8.39 -30.01
CA SER A 565 12.42 -8.80 -28.59
C SER A 565 11.05 -8.60 -27.96
N PHE A 566 10.21 -7.71 -28.50
CA PHE A 566 8.87 -7.46 -27.99
C PHE A 566 7.85 -8.54 -28.38
N SER A 567 8.17 -9.41 -29.33
CA SER A 567 7.31 -10.54 -29.74
C SER A 567 7.42 -11.76 -28.83
N LEU A 568 8.44 -11.80 -27.96
CA LEU A 568 8.69 -12.95 -27.09
C LEU A 568 7.60 -13.10 -26.01
N ASP A 569 7.14 -14.32 -25.78
CA ASP A 569 6.16 -14.64 -24.73
C ASP A 569 6.60 -14.15 -23.34
N MET A 570 7.90 -14.20 -23.06
CA MET A 570 8.49 -13.67 -21.85
C MET A 570 8.28 -12.16 -21.73
N ALA A 571 8.46 -11.40 -22.81
CA ALA A 571 8.24 -9.94 -22.84
C ALA A 571 6.76 -9.61 -22.56
N LEU A 572 5.85 -10.35 -23.18
CA LEU A 572 4.41 -10.21 -22.97
C LEU A 572 3.98 -10.56 -21.53
N THR A 573 4.53 -11.63 -20.99
CA THR A 573 4.27 -12.04 -19.60
C THR A 573 4.83 -11.01 -18.60
N CYS A 574 6.04 -10.52 -18.83
CA CYS A 574 6.69 -9.54 -17.98
C CYS A 574 6.09 -8.13 -18.12
N SER A 575 5.39 -7.83 -19.21
CA SER A 575 4.79 -6.49 -19.45
C SER A 575 3.91 -6.00 -18.29
N LYS A 576 3.18 -6.92 -17.64
CA LYS A 576 2.29 -6.61 -16.51
C LYS A 576 2.98 -6.55 -15.15
N THR A 577 4.16 -7.15 -15.02
CA THR A 577 4.86 -7.32 -13.74
C THR A 577 6.12 -6.48 -13.61
N SER A 578 6.76 -6.16 -14.72
CA SER A 578 8.00 -5.38 -14.76
C SER A 578 7.75 -3.88 -14.88
N GLN A 579 8.70 -3.08 -14.40
CA GLN A 579 8.67 -1.64 -14.64
C GLN A 579 8.89 -1.37 -16.15
N PRO A 580 8.12 -0.46 -16.77
CA PRO A 580 8.19 -0.19 -18.21
C PRO A 580 9.61 0.07 -18.74
N GLY A 581 10.38 0.90 -18.02
CA GLY A 581 11.75 1.23 -18.42
C GLY A 581 12.73 0.05 -18.38
N LYS A 582 12.47 -0.98 -17.57
CA LYS A 582 13.29 -2.20 -17.56
C LYS A 582 13.00 -3.10 -18.74
N LEU A 583 11.76 -3.14 -19.20
CA LEU A 583 11.36 -3.93 -20.36
C LEU A 583 11.92 -3.32 -21.66
N LEU A 584 11.87 -1.99 -21.77
CA LEU A 584 12.39 -1.25 -22.93
C LEU A 584 13.92 -1.29 -23.03
N ASN A 585 14.64 -1.46 -21.92
CA ASN A 585 16.10 -1.59 -21.90
C ASN A 585 16.60 -3.01 -22.18
N LEU A 586 15.72 -4.00 -22.31
CA LEU A 586 16.07 -5.38 -22.68
C LEU A 586 16.03 -5.61 -24.20
N SER A 587 15.57 -4.64 -24.96
CA SER A 587 15.52 -4.61 -26.42
C SER A 587 16.69 -3.81 -27.01
#